data_117b9fd55a825ff06fa79dc975285f0e
#
_entry.id   117b9fd55a825ff06fa79dc975285f0e
#
_cell.length_a   1.000
_cell.length_b   1.000
_cell.length_c   1.000
_cell.angle_alpha   90.00
_cell.angle_beta   90.00
_cell.angle_gamma   90.00
#
_symmetry.space_group_name_H-M   'P 1'
#
loop_
_entity.id
_entity.type
_entity.pdbx_description
1 polymer ?
#
loop_
_entity_poly.entity_id
_entity_poly.type
_entity_poly.pdbx_seq_one_letter_code
_entity_poly.pdbx_strand_id
1 'polypeptide(L)'
;MEKTNSQLDTAYDPKQIEQKLYDHWESQGYFKPNGDTSQESFCIMIPPPNVTGSLHMGHAFQQTIMDTMIRYQRMQGKNTLWQAGTDHAGIATQMVVER
;
A
#
# COMPACT_ATOMS: atom_id res chain seq x y z
N MET A 1 -12.23 -31.77 -4.55
CA MET A 1 -11.50 -31.29 -4.45
C MET A 1 -10.93 -30.62 -5.05
N GLU A 2 -10.76 -30.13 -5.13
CA GLU A 2 -10.14 -29.62 -5.54
C GLU A 2 -8.96 -29.67 -5.69
N LYS A 3 -8.72 -29.86 -6.10
CA LYS A 3 -7.70 -29.97 -6.25
C LYS A 3 -6.99 -29.20 -6.04
N THR A 4 -6.98 -29.38 -5.15
CA THR A 4 -6.24 -28.62 -5.11
C THR A 4 -5.43 -28.40 -6.01
N ASN A 5 -5.63 -27.77 -6.58
CA ASN A 5 -4.76 -27.53 -7.54
C ASN A 5 -3.70 -26.63 -7.15
N SER A 6 -2.64 -27.17 -6.92
CA SER A 6 -1.53 -26.36 -6.47
C SER A 6 -0.76 -25.69 -7.59
N GLN A 7 -1.17 -25.89 -8.83
CA GLN A 7 -0.44 -25.28 -9.92
C GLN A 7 -0.82 -23.82 -10.11
N LEU A 8 0.18 -23.00 -10.33
CA LEU A 8 -0.02 -21.61 -10.67
C LEU A 8 -0.05 -21.47 -12.19
N ASP A 9 -0.75 -20.46 -12.68
CA ASP A 9 -0.73 -20.13 -14.08
C ASP A 9 0.68 -19.73 -14.49
N THR A 10 0.98 -19.91 -15.77
CA THR A 10 2.30 -19.57 -16.28
C THR A 10 2.56 -18.08 -16.33
N ALA A 11 1.50 -17.28 -16.35
CA ALA A 11 1.62 -15.83 -16.38
C ALA A 11 0.77 -15.21 -15.31
N TYR A 12 1.26 -14.12 -14.74
CA TYR A 12 0.51 -13.36 -13.76
C TYR A 12 -0.57 -12.55 -14.44
N ASP A 13 -1.81 -12.72 -14.01
CA ASP A 13 -2.93 -11.95 -14.52
C ASP A 13 -3.51 -11.11 -13.38
N PRO A 14 -3.16 -9.83 -13.29
CA PRO A 14 -3.64 -9.00 -12.20
C PRO A 14 -5.15 -8.84 -12.17
N LYS A 15 -5.81 -8.91 -13.30
CA LYS A 15 -7.26 -8.72 -13.34
C LYS A 15 -8.01 -9.83 -12.61
N GLN A 16 -7.40 -11.01 -12.50
CA GLN A 16 -8.04 -12.14 -11.84
C GLN A 16 -7.91 -12.11 -10.33
N ILE A 17 -6.87 -11.47 -9.81
CA ILE A 17 -6.54 -11.63 -8.40
C ILE A 17 -6.44 -10.34 -7.60
N GLU A 18 -6.05 -9.23 -8.22
CA GLU A 18 -5.71 -8.04 -7.43
C GLU A 18 -6.89 -7.48 -6.67
N GLN A 19 -8.03 -7.33 -7.32
CA GLN A 19 -9.20 -6.77 -6.64
C GLN A 19 -9.71 -7.70 -5.54
N LYS A 20 -9.70 -9.00 -5.78
CA LYS A 20 -10.12 -9.97 -4.78
C LYS A 20 -9.24 -9.93 -3.55
N LEU A 21 -7.93 -9.87 -3.75
CA LEU A 21 -6.99 -9.82 -2.64
C LEU A 21 -7.16 -8.53 -1.84
N TYR A 22 -7.27 -7.41 -2.54
CA TYR A 22 -7.43 -6.13 -1.87
C TYR A 22 -8.71 -6.10 -1.04
N ASP A 23 -9.82 -6.55 -1.61
CA ASP A 23 -11.10 -6.59 -0.89
C ASP A 23 -11.01 -7.48 0.34
N HIS A 24 -10.32 -8.61 0.21
CA HIS A 24 -10.13 -9.50 1.35
C HIS A 24 -9.31 -8.84 2.44
N TRP A 25 -8.20 -8.22 2.08
CA TRP A 25 -7.33 -7.57 3.05
C TRP A 25 -8.04 -6.44 3.77
N GLU A 26 -8.80 -5.65 3.03
CA GLU A 26 -9.53 -4.53 3.61
C GLU A 26 -10.64 -5.02 4.54
N SER A 27 -11.38 -6.05 4.14
CA SER A 27 -12.46 -6.59 4.96
C SER A 27 -11.95 -7.21 6.25
N GLN A 28 -10.71 -7.72 6.25
CA GLN A 28 -10.11 -8.30 7.45
C GLN A 28 -9.43 -7.26 8.34
N GLY A 29 -9.37 -6.01 7.89
CA GLY A 29 -8.74 -4.95 8.68
C GLY A 29 -7.23 -5.04 8.76
N TYR A 30 -6.57 -5.66 7.82
CA TYR A 30 -5.13 -5.88 7.88
C TYR A 30 -4.32 -4.58 7.81
N PHE A 31 -4.89 -3.53 7.24
CA PHE A 31 -4.18 -2.26 7.11
C PHE A 31 -4.30 -1.37 8.36
N LYS A 32 -5.16 -1.72 9.27
CA LYS A 32 -5.37 -0.91 10.48
C LYS A 32 -4.37 -1.28 11.55
N PRO A 33 -3.87 -0.29 12.30
CA PRO A 33 -3.09 -0.62 13.49
C PRO A 33 -4.01 -1.26 14.52
N ASN A 34 -3.50 -2.22 15.27
CA ASN A 34 -4.29 -2.78 16.35
C ASN A 34 -4.08 -1.95 17.62
N GLY A 35 -4.92 -2.18 18.62
CA GLY A 35 -4.84 -1.44 19.86
C GLY A 35 -3.93 -2.07 20.92
N ASP A 36 -3.12 -3.04 20.52
CA ASP A 36 -2.28 -3.77 21.48
C ASP A 36 -1.02 -2.98 21.80
N THR A 37 -0.98 -2.38 22.97
CA THR A 37 0.16 -1.56 23.39
C THR A 37 1.35 -2.41 23.82
N SER A 38 1.20 -3.72 23.93
CA SER A 38 2.33 -4.60 24.24
C SER A 38 3.22 -4.85 23.05
N GLN A 39 2.74 -4.58 21.82
CA GLN A 39 3.52 -4.76 20.62
C GLN A 39 4.32 -3.51 20.31
N GLU A 40 5.52 -3.73 19.80
CA GLU A 40 6.34 -2.62 19.34
C GLU A 40 5.70 -1.98 18.10
N SER A 41 5.72 -0.66 18.03
CA SER A 41 5.11 0.08 16.93
C SER A 41 6.10 0.29 15.79
N PHE A 42 5.59 0.29 14.57
CA PHE A 42 6.37 0.64 13.39
C PHE A 42 5.47 1.41 12.43
N CYS A 43 5.88 2.61 12.06
CA CYS A 43 5.07 3.48 11.21
C CYS A 43 5.94 4.09 10.13
N ILE A 44 5.41 4.12 8.90
CA ILE A 44 6.02 4.85 7.80
C ILE A 44 4.99 5.82 7.25
N MET A 45 5.38 7.06 7.04
CA MET A 45 4.55 8.01 6.32
C MET A 45 4.90 7.95 4.84
N ILE A 46 3.88 7.89 4.01
CA ILE A 46 4.07 7.87 2.56
C ILE A 46 4.32 9.30 2.10
N PRO A 47 5.45 9.58 1.41
CA PRO A 47 5.63 10.88 0.80
C PRO A 47 4.54 11.08 -0.25
N PRO A 48 3.77 12.15 -0.19
CA PRO A 48 2.64 12.31 -1.11
C PRO A 48 3.11 12.67 -2.51
N PRO A 49 2.48 12.09 -3.55
CA PRO A 49 2.74 12.51 -4.91
C PRO A 49 2.07 13.87 -5.16
N ASN A 50 2.49 14.54 -6.21
CA ASN A 50 1.83 15.77 -6.62
C ASN A 50 0.38 15.48 -6.97
N VAL A 51 -0.53 16.33 -6.51
CA VAL A 51 -1.95 16.16 -6.70
C VAL A 51 -2.30 16.06 -8.19
N THR A 52 -1.62 16.85 -9.02
CA THR A 52 -1.90 16.95 -10.45
C THR A 52 -1.01 16.07 -11.30
N GLY A 53 -0.07 15.36 -10.71
CA GLY A 53 0.87 14.53 -11.47
C GLY A 53 0.36 13.12 -11.65
N SER A 54 0.87 12.47 -12.70
CA SER A 54 0.65 11.04 -12.89
C SER A 54 1.69 10.26 -12.11
N LEU A 55 1.32 9.07 -11.67
CA LEU A 55 2.28 8.19 -11.02
C LEU A 55 3.22 7.62 -12.07
N HIS A 56 4.47 7.42 -11.70
CA HIS A 56 5.48 6.87 -12.62
C HIS A 56 6.34 5.84 -11.91
N MET A 57 7.33 5.31 -12.63
CA MET A 57 8.17 4.22 -12.12
C MET A 57 8.91 4.61 -10.84
N GLY A 58 9.28 5.87 -10.69
CA GLY A 58 9.91 6.33 -9.45
C GLY A 58 9.00 6.19 -8.25
N HIS A 59 7.72 6.48 -8.41
CA HIS A 59 6.74 6.27 -7.36
C HIS A 59 6.60 4.78 -7.03
N ALA A 60 6.56 3.94 -8.06
CA ALA A 60 6.45 2.51 -7.86
C ALA A 60 7.65 1.96 -7.10
N PHE A 61 8.85 2.41 -7.44
CA PHE A 61 10.08 1.98 -6.77
C PHE A 61 10.05 2.37 -5.29
N GLN A 62 9.71 3.62 -5.01
CA GLN A 62 9.65 4.13 -3.65
C GLN A 62 8.62 3.39 -2.81
N GLN A 63 7.44 3.19 -3.38
CA GLN A 63 6.36 2.54 -2.67
C GLN A 63 6.63 1.06 -2.44
N THR A 64 7.33 0.41 -3.36
CA THR A 64 7.69 -0.99 -3.19
C THR A 64 8.65 -1.17 -2.03
N ILE A 65 9.61 -0.26 -1.87
CA ILE A 65 10.53 -0.33 -0.74
C ILE A 65 9.77 -0.20 0.58
N MET A 66 8.87 0.79 0.66
CA MET A 66 8.10 1.00 1.88
C MET A 66 7.16 -0.17 2.16
N ASP A 67 6.54 -0.70 1.13
CA ASP A 67 5.64 -1.85 1.26
C ASP A 67 6.38 -3.06 1.80
N THR A 68 7.57 -3.30 1.30
CA THR A 68 8.39 -4.42 1.77
C THR A 68 8.73 -4.27 3.24
N MET A 69 9.09 -3.07 3.66
CA MET A 69 9.43 -2.81 5.06
C MET A 69 8.21 -3.00 5.98
N ILE A 70 7.06 -2.50 5.57
CA ILE A 70 5.83 -2.65 6.36
C ILE A 70 5.46 -4.12 6.48
N ARG A 71 5.52 -4.87 5.38
CA ARG A 71 5.19 -6.29 5.38
C ARG A 71 6.13 -7.06 6.29
N TYR A 72 7.42 -6.77 6.21
CA TYR A 72 8.40 -7.43 7.04
C TYR A 72 8.13 -7.17 8.52
N GLN A 73 7.91 -5.92 8.89
CA GLN A 73 7.67 -5.58 10.29
C GLN A 73 6.36 -6.17 10.82
N ARG A 74 5.34 -6.25 9.96
CA ARG A 74 4.08 -6.87 10.34
C ARG A 74 4.27 -8.36 10.60
N MET A 75 5.08 -9.03 9.78
CA MET A 75 5.39 -10.44 9.97
C MET A 75 6.22 -10.68 11.23
N GLN A 76 6.92 -9.67 11.72
CA GLN A 76 7.66 -9.74 12.98
C GLN A 76 6.76 -9.49 14.19
N GLY A 77 5.48 -9.29 13.98
CA GLY A 77 4.53 -9.11 15.07
C GLY A 77 4.41 -7.68 15.58
N LYS A 78 4.93 -6.71 14.84
CA LYS A 78 4.82 -5.31 15.25
C LYS A 78 3.46 -4.74 14.87
N ASN A 79 3.04 -3.72 15.62
CA ASN A 79 1.83 -2.97 15.32
C ASN A 79 2.20 -1.93 14.26
N THR A 80 1.81 -2.19 13.02
CA THR A 80 2.29 -1.39 11.89
C THR A 80 1.22 -0.46 11.34
N LEU A 81 1.67 0.71 10.88
CA LEU A 81 0.81 1.66 10.17
C LEU A 81 1.59 2.26 9.02
N TRP A 82 0.98 2.24 7.85
CA TRP A 82 1.53 2.89 6.66
C TRP A 82 0.58 4.05 6.37
N GLN A 83 1.00 5.26 6.78
CA GLN A 83 0.13 6.42 6.78
C GLN A 83 0.24 7.20 5.47
N ALA A 84 -0.89 7.40 4.82
CA ALA A 84 -0.96 8.26 3.66
C ALA A 84 -1.09 9.72 4.09
N GLY A 85 -0.67 10.61 3.19
CA GLY A 85 -0.80 12.04 3.43
C GLY A 85 -0.95 12.78 2.13
N THR A 86 -1.17 14.07 2.23
CA THR A 86 -1.25 14.95 1.07
C THR A 86 -0.31 16.13 1.27
N ASP A 87 0.24 16.60 0.15
CA ASP A 87 1.10 17.77 0.18
C ASP A 87 0.25 19.03 0.20
N HIS A 88 0.75 20.06 0.86
CA HIS A 88 0.06 21.35 0.83
C HIS A 88 0.18 21.95 -0.57
N ALA A 89 -0.94 22.41 -1.14
CA ALA A 89 -0.94 22.95 -2.50
C ALA A 89 -0.21 24.26 -2.55
N GLY A 90 0.81 24.34 -3.40
CA GLY A 90 1.52 25.56 -3.65
C GLY A 90 0.96 26.27 -4.88
N ILE A 91 1.57 27.41 -5.21
CA ILE A 91 1.11 28.24 -6.32
C ILE A 91 1.16 27.48 -7.64
N ALA A 92 2.23 26.74 -7.88
CA ALA A 92 2.38 26.00 -9.13
C ALA A 92 1.30 24.91 -9.27
N THR A 93 1.00 24.21 -8.20
CA THR A 93 -0.05 23.20 -8.22
C THR A 93 -1.40 23.83 -8.49
N GLN A 94 -1.69 24.95 -7.85
CA GLN A 94 -2.95 25.65 -8.03
C GLN A 94 -3.11 26.11 -9.47
N MET A 95 -2.05 26.61 -10.07
CA MET A 95 -2.10 27.04 -11.47
C MET A 95 -2.45 25.89 -12.41
N VAL A 96 -1.93 24.71 -12.15
CA VAL A 96 -2.24 23.53 -12.97
C VAL A 96 -3.69 23.12 -12.80
N VAL A 97 -4.21 23.14 -11.58
CA VAL A 97 -5.59 22.76 -11.30
C VAL A 97 -6.58 23.72 -11.95
N GLU A 98 -6.21 25.01 -12.03
CA GLU A 98 -7.10 26.04 -12.57
C GLU A 98 -7.09 26.11 -14.10
N ARG A 99 -6.22 25.37 -14.77
CA ARG A 99 -6.25 25.31 -16.24
C ARG A 99 -7.57 24.72 -16.74
#